data_b1e86b50e234859fbda24f6b08675f79
#
_entry.id   b1e86b50e234859fbda24f6b08675f79
#
_cell.length_a   1.000
_cell.length_b   1.000
_cell.length_c   1.000
_cell.angle_alpha   90.00
_cell.angle_beta   90.00
_cell.angle_gamma   90.00
#
_symmetry.space_group_name_H-M   'P 1'
#
loop_
_entity.id
_entity.type
_entity.pdbx_description
1 polymer ?
#
loop_
_entity_poly.entity_id
_entity_poly.type
_entity_poly.pdbx_seq_one_letter_code
_entity_poly.pdbx_strand_id
1 'polypeptide(L)'
;MAKPDGLLVVPPDREIAFLHPLPVERLWGVGPVTAGRLHRIGITTVAQVAGFPETALATIVGRAAGRHLHALAHNRDPRPVERRRRRRSIGSQRAGRARSAAEVDAVLVGLVDRVTRRMRKAGRVGRTVVLRLRFD
;
A
#
# COMPACT_ATOMS: atom_id res chain seq x y z
N MET A 1 -2.79 20.08 -3.48
CA MET A 1 -3.65 18.89 -3.70
C MET A 1 -5.03 19.17 -3.15
N ALA A 2 -6.07 18.84 -3.91
CA ALA A 2 -7.46 19.03 -3.47
C ALA A 2 -7.84 17.96 -2.42
N LYS A 3 -7.67 18.27 -1.15
CA LYS A 3 -8.11 17.48 -0.01
C LYS A 3 -8.65 18.45 1.06
N PRO A 4 -9.71 18.06 1.79
CA PRO A 4 -10.43 16.78 1.79
C PRO A 4 -11.51 16.68 0.70
N ASP A 5 -12.11 17.79 0.21
CA ASP A 5 -13.35 17.80 -0.58
C ASP A 5 -13.18 18.35 -2.01
N GLY A 6 -11.96 18.36 -2.53
CA GLY A 6 -11.68 18.88 -3.86
C GLY A 6 -11.47 17.79 -4.92
N LEU A 7 -11.94 18.04 -6.13
CA LEU A 7 -11.62 17.28 -7.34
C LEU A 7 -10.54 18.06 -8.13
N LEU A 8 -9.44 17.38 -8.45
CA LEU A 8 -8.43 17.89 -9.38
C LEU A 8 -8.41 16.99 -10.60
N VAL A 9 -8.67 17.58 -11.77
CA VAL A 9 -8.51 16.93 -13.07
C VAL A 9 -7.21 17.43 -13.70
N VAL A 10 -6.31 16.49 -14.00
CA VAL A 10 -5.05 16.78 -14.70
C VAL A 10 -5.23 16.36 -16.14
N PRO A 11 -5.15 17.28 -17.13
CA PRO A 11 -5.20 16.92 -18.54
C PRO A 11 -4.03 16.02 -18.94
N PRO A 12 -4.20 15.11 -19.92
CA PRO A 12 -3.15 14.17 -20.33
C PRO A 12 -1.83 14.82 -20.74
N ASP A 13 -1.86 15.97 -21.39
CA ASP A 13 -0.71 16.75 -21.81
C ASP A 13 0.05 17.40 -20.63
N ARG A 14 -0.56 17.47 -19.44
CA ARG A 14 0.01 18.07 -18.22
C ARG A 14 0.37 17.07 -17.13
N GLU A 15 0.14 15.78 -17.34
CA GLU A 15 0.37 14.75 -16.32
C GLU A 15 1.82 14.70 -15.83
N ILE A 16 2.81 14.76 -16.73
CA ILE A 16 4.24 14.78 -16.39
C ILE A 16 4.61 16.07 -15.63
N ALA A 17 4.14 17.21 -16.10
CA ALA A 17 4.40 18.49 -15.45
C ALA A 17 3.79 18.56 -14.04
N PHE A 18 2.65 17.89 -13.82
CA PHE A 18 2.03 17.76 -12.52
C PHE A 18 2.77 16.76 -11.62
N LEU A 19 3.22 15.63 -12.19
CA LEU A 19 3.82 14.52 -11.44
C LEU A 19 5.24 14.85 -10.96
N HIS A 20 6.08 15.44 -11.82
CA HIS A 20 7.50 15.63 -11.59
C HIS A 20 7.87 16.47 -10.35
N PRO A 21 7.16 17.58 -10.02
CA PRO A 21 7.44 18.36 -8.81
C PRO A 21 7.07 17.67 -7.50
N LEU A 22 6.31 16.57 -7.56
CA LEU A 22 5.85 15.92 -6.35
C LEU A 22 6.99 15.24 -5.59
N PRO A 23 6.91 15.19 -4.24
CA PRO A 23 7.83 14.39 -3.43
C PRO A 23 7.76 12.92 -3.84
N VAL A 24 8.89 12.23 -3.78
CA VAL A 24 9.04 10.83 -4.21
C VAL A 24 8.11 9.87 -3.45
N GLU A 25 7.70 10.20 -2.23
CA GLU A 25 6.74 9.47 -1.41
C GLU A 25 5.33 9.42 -2.03
N ARG A 26 5.06 10.25 -3.03
CA ARG A 26 3.79 10.23 -3.77
C ARG A 26 3.73 9.14 -4.82
N LEU A 27 4.87 8.57 -5.20
CA LEU A 27 4.89 7.40 -6.07
C LEU A 27 4.38 6.16 -5.33
N TRP A 28 3.50 5.43 -5.99
CA TRP A 28 2.99 4.19 -5.44
C TRP A 28 4.12 3.16 -5.22
N GLY A 29 4.18 2.58 -4.03
CA GLY A 29 5.24 1.64 -3.64
C GLY A 29 6.42 2.30 -2.92
N VAL A 30 6.45 3.61 -2.78
CA VAL A 30 7.45 4.31 -1.97
C VAL A 30 6.94 4.47 -0.54
N GLY A 31 7.34 3.55 0.32
CA GLY A 31 7.15 3.64 1.77
C GLY A 31 8.35 4.29 2.45
N PRO A 32 8.32 4.48 3.79
CA PRO A 32 9.38 5.17 4.53
C PRO A 32 10.79 4.61 4.30
N VAL A 33 10.91 3.29 4.18
CA VAL A 33 12.22 2.62 3.95
C VAL A 33 12.75 2.97 2.56
N THR A 34 11.91 2.91 1.54
CA THR A 34 12.30 3.23 0.16
C THR A 34 12.61 4.72 0.01
N ALA A 35 11.78 5.59 0.58
CA ALA A 35 12.02 7.03 0.61
C ALA A 35 13.37 7.35 1.26
N GLY A 36 13.65 6.78 2.44
CA GLY A 36 14.93 6.98 3.12
C GLY A 36 16.15 6.50 2.32
N ARG A 37 16.02 5.46 1.49
CA ARG A 37 17.11 5.04 0.57
C ARG A 37 17.33 6.04 -0.55
N LEU A 38 16.25 6.57 -1.12
CA LEU A 38 16.32 7.56 -2.20
C LEU A 38 16.87 8.90 -1.69
N HIS A 39 16.39 9.36 -0.53
CA HIS A 39 16.88 10.61 0.09
C HIS A 39 18.37 10.58 0.39
N ARG A 40 18.92 9.44 0.83
CA ARG A 40 20.38 9.31 1.10
C ARG A 40 21.25 9.56 -0.12
N ILE A 41 20.71 9.44 -1.31
CA ILE A 41 21.40 9.72 -2.58
C ILE A 41 20.91 11.00 -3.25
N GLY A 42 20.19 11.85 -2.49
CA GLY A 42 19.71 13.16 -2.96
C GLY A 42 18.45 13.12 -3.82
N ILE A 43 17.77 11.98 -3.98
CA ILE A 43 16.53 11.87 -4.73
C ILE A 43 15.35 12.15 -3.80
N THR A 44 14.71 13.31 -3.98
CA THR A 44 13.57 13.78 -3.18
C THR A 44 12.31 14.00 -4.00
N THR A 45 12.42 14.14 -5.33
CA THR A 45 11.28 14.39 -6.22
C THR A 45 11.13 13.31 -7.28
N VAL A 46 9.93 13.23 -7.86
CA VAL A 46 9.63 12.31 -8.96
C VAL A 46 10.46 12.62 -10.21
N ALA A 47 10.71 13.90 -10.49
CA ALA A 47 11.59 14.31 -11.61
C ALA A 47 13.00 13.74 -11.47
N GLN A 48 13.55 13.74 -10.26
CA GLN A 48 14.87 13.16 -10.00
C GLN A 48 14.87 11.65 -10.19
N VAL A 49 13.77 10.93 -9.83
CA VAL A 49 13.62 9.51 -10.14
C VAL A 49 13.58 9.27 -11.65
N ALA A 50 12.85 10.11 -12.40
CA ALA A 50 12.77 10.01 -13.87
C ALA A 50 14.12 10.23 -14.55
N GLY A 51 14.92 11.20 -14.07
CA GLY A 51 16.25 11.50 -14.59
C GLY A 51 17.34 10.52 -14.15
N PHE A 52 17.04 9.60 -13.23
CA PHE A 52 18.04 8.66 -12.71
C PHE A 52 18.02 7.35 -13.50
N PRO A 53 19.19 6.75 -13.81
CA PRO A 53 19.24 5.50 -14.59
C PRO A 53 18.48 4.36 -13.90
N GLU A 54 17.64 3.63 -14.66
CA GLU A 54 16.84 2.49 -14.13
C GLU A 54 17.72 1.45 -13.44
N THR A 55 18.88 1.14 -14.03
CA THR A 55 19.84 0.17 -13.47
C THR A 55 20.38 0.61 -12.12
N ALA A 56 20.68 1.91 -11.95
CA ALA A 56 21.15 2.45 -10.68
C ALA A 56 20.02 2.48 -9.63
N LEU A 57 18.79 2.83 -10.00
CA LEU A 57 17.62 2.68 -9.10
C LEU A 57 17.45 1.23 -8.66
N ALA A 58 17.59 0.27 -9.58
CA ALA A 58 17.48 -1.16 -9.29
C ALA A 58 18.51 -1.63 -8.25
N THR A 59 19.71 -1.06 -8.25
CA THR A 59 20.75 -1.36 -7.26
C THR A 59 20.38 -0.83 -5.87
N ILE A 60 19.74 0.34 -5.79
CA ILE A 60 19.42 1.02 -4.53
C ILE A 60 18.18 0.44 -3.85
N VAL A 61 17.11 0.27 -4.60
CA VAL A 61 15.80 -0.12 -4.07
C VAL A 61 15.41 -1.57 -4.39
N GLY A 62 16.20 -2.27 -5.18
CA GLY A 62 15.95 -3.62 -5.67
C GLY A 62 15.39 -3.62 -7.10
N ARG A 63 15.72 -4.67 -7.88
CA ARG A 63 15.45 -4.76 -9.34
C ARG A 63 13.98 -4.49 -9.71
N ALA A 64 13.04 -5.15 -9.03
CA ALA A 64 11.61 -4.99 -9.33
C ALA A 64 11.10 -3.59 -8.97
N ALA A 65 11.49 -3.07 -7.80
CA ALA A 65 11.09 -1.74 -7.34
C ALA A 65 11.71 -0.64 -8.20
N GLY A 66 12.99 -0.75 -8.56
CA GLY A 66 13.69 0.24 -9.40
C GLY A 66 13.03 0.40 -10.77
N ARG A 67 12.77 -0.70 -11.49
CA ARG A 67 12.03 -0.66 -12.76
C ARG A 67 10.65 -0.05 -12.62
N HIS A 68 9.93 -0.45 -11.56
CA HIS A 68 8.58 0.03 -11.34
C HIS A 68 8.55 1.54 -11.06
N LEU A 69 9.41 2.03 -10.16
CA LEU A 69 9.49 3.45 -9.84
C LEU A 69 9.94 4.29 -11.04
N HIS A 70 10.91 3.81 -11.81
CA HIS A 70 11.34 4.48 -13.04
C HIS A 70 10.19 4.58 -14.05
N ALA A 71 9.42 3.50 -14.26
CA ALA A 71 8.25 3.53 -15.14
C ALA A 71 7.18 4.51 -14.65
N LEU A 72 6.85 4.48 -13.35
CA LEU A 72 5.88 5.41 -12.75
C LEU A 72 6.31 6.87 -12.87
N ALA A 73 7.60 7.15 -12.68
CA ALA A 73 8.13 8.51 -12.82
C ALA A 73 8.02 9.06 -14.25
N HIS A 74 7.95 8.17 -15.24
CA HIS A 74 7.65 8.48 -16.65
C HIS A 74 6.16 8.35 -16.99
N ASN A 75 5.28 8.35 -15.99
CA ASN A 75 3.83 8.18 -16.17
C ASN A 75 3.44 6.88 -16.91
N ARG A 76 4.21 5.81 -16.73
CA ARG A 76 3.95 4.51 -17.33
C ARG A 76 3.46 3.55 -16.25
N ASP A 77 2.14 3.44 -16.10
CA ASP A 77 1.51 2.50 -15.19
C ASP A 77 0.52 1.61 -15.96
N PRO A 78 0.91 0.37 -16.32
CA PRO A 78 0.05 -0.53 -17.08
C PRO A 78 -1.08 -1.15 -16.24
N ARG A 79 -1.15 -0.85 -14.94
CA ARG A 79 -2.18 -1.43 -14.07
C ARG A 79 -3.54 -0.82 -14.37
N PRO A 80 -4.57 -1.63 -14.64
CA PRO A 80 -5.91 -1.13 -14.81
C PRO A 80 -6.49 -0.62 -13.48
N VAL A 81 -7.39 0.35 -13.54
CA VAL A 81 -8.21 0.76 -12.39
C VAL A 81 -9.25 -0.33 -12.12
N GLU A 82 -8.97 -1.18 -11.14
CA GLU A 82 -9.88 -2.27 -10.75
C GLU A 82 -10.99 -1.74 -9.83
N ARG A 83 -12.20 -1.57 -10.35
CA ARG A 83 -13.37 -1.12 -9.58
C ARG A 83 -13.90 -2.17 -8.61
N ARG A 84 -13.69 -3.48 -8.87
CA ARG A 84 -14.24 -4.60 -8.09
C ARG A 84 -13.22 -5.74 -7.97
N ARG A 85 -12.26 -5.60 -7.09
CA ARG A 85 -11.42 -6.75 -6.74
C ARG A 85 -12.17 -7.66 -5.76
N ARG A 86 -12.36 -8.94 -6.11
CA ARG A 86 -12.90 -9.92 -5.16
C ARG A 86 -11.99 -9.99 -3.94
N ARG A 87 -12.54 -9.73 -2.76
CA ARG A 87 -11.78 -9.84 -1.50
C ARG A 87 -11.22 -11.25 -1.37
N ARG A 88 -9.92 -11.39 -1.19
CA ARG A 88 -9.25 -12.69 -1.03
C ARG A 88 -9.21 -13.15 0.43
N SER A 89 -9.44 -12.26 1.38
CA SER A 89 -9.47 -12.56 2.81
C SER A 89 -10.64 -11.86 3.49
N ILE A 90 -11.10 -12.44 4.58
CA ILE A 90 -12.07 -11.86 5.49
C ILE A 90 -11.42 -11.91 6.86
N GLY A 91 -11.29 -10.76 7.50
CA GLY A 91 -10.66 -10.65 8.82
C GLY A 91 -11.45 -9.76 9.77
N SER A 92 -11.15 -9.89 11.04
CA SER A 92 -11.60 -9.00 12.11
C SER A 92 -10.45 -8.77 13.07
N GLN A 93 -10.38 -7.58 13.64
CA GLN A 93 -9.39 -7.23 14.66
C GLN A 93 -10.07 -6.50 15.79
N ARG A 94 -9.49 -6.58 16.98
CA ARG A 94 -9.87 -5.81 18.15
C ARG A 94 -8.59 -5.26 18.79
N ALA A 95 -8.56 -3.96 19.04
CA ALA A 95 -7.57 -3.34 19.89
C ALA A 95 -8.10 -3.37 21.33
N GLY A 96 -7.22 -3.58 22.28
CA GLY A 96 -7.56 -3.61 23.71
C GLY A 96 -6.51 -4.39 24.49
N ARG A 97 -6.40 -4.14 25.77
CA ARG A 97 -5.50 -4.89 26.65
C ARG A 97 -6.29 -6.07 27.25
N ALA A 98 -5.83 -7.28 26.96
CA ALA A 98 -6.26 -8.47 27.67
C ALA A 98 -5.33 -8.69 28.87
N ARG A 99 -5.93 -8.87 30.05
CA ARG A 99 -5.19 -9.03 31.33
C ARG A 99 -5.01 -10.50 31.70
N SER A 100 -5.70 -11.40 31.03
CA SER A 100 -5.65 -12.85 31.29
C SER A 100 -5.84 -13.67 30.02
N ALA A 101 -5.42 -14.94 30.03
CA ALA A 101 -5.66 -15.87 28.94
C ALA A 101 -7.16 -16.04 28.64
N ALA A 102 -8.00 -16.11 29.68
CA ALA A 102 -9.45 -16.23 29.52
C ALA A 102 -10.07 -15.02 28.78
N GLU A 103 -9.57 -13.80 29.02
CA GLU A 103 -9.99 -12.63 28.27
C GLU A 103 -9.55 -12.70 26.80
N VAL A 104 -8.34 -13.22 26.51
CA VAL A 104 -7.87 -13.43 25.15
C VAL A 104 -8.78 -14.42 24.43
N ASP A 105 -9.14 -15.54 25.08
CA ASP A 105 -10.00 -16.57 24.51
C ASP A 105 -11.41 -16.02 24.22
N ALA A 106 -11.98 -15.26 25.15
CA ALA A 106 -13.29 -14.62 24.94
C ALA A 106 -13.28 -13.65 23.75
N VAL A 107 -12.22 -12.85 23.62
CA VAL A 107 -12.03 -11.96 22.47
C VAL A 107 -11.88 -12.75 21.17
N LEU A 108 -11.11 -13.83 21.20
CA LEU A 108 -10.87 -14.69 20.04
C LEU A 108 -12.16 -15.33 19.56
N VAL A 109 -12.97 -15.90 20.44
CA VAL A 109 -14.29 -16.46 20.12
C VAL A 109 -15.18 -15.41 19.44
N GLY A 110 -15.23 -14.19 19.99
CA GLY A 110 -16.00 -13.09 19.38
C GLY A 110 -15.47 -12.67 18.00
N LEU A 111 -14.16 -12.74 17.76
CA LEU A 111 -13.58 -12.48 16.45
C LEU A 111 -13.89 -13.57 15.45
N VAL A 112 -13.81 -14.84 15.88
CA VAL A 112 -14.16 -16.02 15.05
C VAL A 112 -15.62 -15.97 14.64
N ASP A 113 -16.56 -15.73 15.55
CA ASP A 113 -18.00 -15.59 15.24
C ASP A 113 -18.23 -14.49 14.19
N ARG A 114 -17.58 -13.35 14.36
CA ARG A 114 -17.70 -12.22 13.43
C ARG A 114 -17.17 -12.54 12.03
N VAL A 115 -16.02 -13.21 11.94
CA VAL A 115 -15.42 -13.63 10.66
C VAL A 115 -16.27 -14.69 9.99
N THR A 116 -16.67 -15.74 10.70
CA THR A 116 -17.48 -16.84 10.15
C THR A 116 -18.87 -16.37 9.69
N ARG A 117 -19.49 -15.45 10.43
CA ARG A 117 -20.75 -14.80 10.00
C ARG A 117 -20.59 -14.07 8.67
N ARG A 118 -19.48 -13.29 8.51
CA ARG A 118 -19.18 -12.59 7.25
C ARG A 118 -18.89 -13.57 6.12
N MET A 119 -18.19 -14.68 6.40
CA MET A 119 -17.91 -15.72 5.41
C MET A 119 -19.19 -16.38 4.92
N ARG A 120 -20.08 -16.80 5.85
CA ARG A 120 -21.39 -17.37 5.48
C ARG A 120 -22.22 -16.41 4.64
N LYS A 121 -22.30 -15.12 5.04
CA LYS A 121 -23.01 -14.10 4.27
C LYS A 121 -22.43 -13.91 2.87
N ALA A 122 -21.13 -14.13 2.68
CA ALA A 122 -20.45 -13.99 1.39
C ALA A 122 -20.43 -15.31 0.59
N GLY A 123 -21.01 -16.41 1.08
CA GLY A 123 -20.96 -17.74 0.46
C GLY A 123 -19.54 -18.26 0.28
N ARG A 124 -18.65 -18.05 1.29
CA ARG A 124 -17.23 -18.37 1.17
C ARG A 124 -16.76 -19.35 2.24
N VAL A 125 -15.79 -20.18 1.86
CA VAL A 125 -15.05 -21.06 2.74
C VAL A 125 -13.60 -20.59 2.84
N GLY A 126 -13.02 -20.64 4.05
CA GLY A 126 -11.60 -20.37 4.29
C GLY A 126 -10.77 -21.63 4.21
N ARG A 127 -9.60 -21.55 3.58
CA ARG A 127 -8.59 -22.63 3.57
C ARG A 127 -7.47 -22.39 4.58
N THR A 128 -7.24 -21.13 4.93
CA THR A 128 -6.17 -20.71 5.83
C THR A 128 -6.74 -19.82 6.90
N VAL A 129 -6.36 -20.07 8.14
CA VAL A 129 -6.67 -19.24 9.30
C VAL A 129 -5.36 -18.64 9.79
N VAL A 130 -5.33 -17.31 9.99
CA VAL A 130 -4.18 -16.60 10.54
C VAL A 130 -4.62 -15.85 11.78
N LEU A 131 -4.00 -16.16 12.91
CA LEU A 131 -4.14 -15.42 14.16
C LEU A 131 -2.90 -14.54 14.35
N ARG A 132 -3.11 -13.26 14.66
CA ARG A 132 -2.04 -12.33 15.02
C ARG A 132 -2.31 -11.74 16.39
N LEU A 133 -1.42 -12.00 17.31
CA LEU A 133 -1.37 -11.36 18.62
C LEU A 133 -0.23 -10.33 18.61
N ARG A 134 -0.47 -9.15 19.17
CA ARG A 134 0.55 -8.14 19.43
C ARG A 134 0.55 -7.85 20.91
N PHE A 135 1.72 -7.90 21.48
CA PHE A 135 2.00 -7.53 22.86
C PHE A 135 2.81 -6.24 22.81
N ASP A 136 2.30 -5.19 23.44
CA ASP A 136 3.00 -3.89 23.58
C ASP A 136 3.79 -3.90 24.89
#